data_a3eafbdc02bfa76a5c373db64987fcea
#
_entry.id   a3eafbdc02bfa76a5c373db64987fcea
#
_cell.length_a   1.000
_cell.length_b   1.000
_cell.length_c   1.000
_cell.angle_alpha   90.00
_cell.angle_beta   90.00
_cell.angle_gamma   90.00
#
_symmetry.space_group_name_H-M   'P 1'
#
loop_
_entity.id
_entity.type
_entity.pdbx_description
1 polymer ?
#
loop_
_entity_poly.entity_id
_entity_poly.type
_entity_poly.pdbx_seq_one_letter_code
_entity_poly.pdbx_strand_id
1 'polypeptide(L)'
;MTIKERIDQLRTDLHRHNYNYYVLNTPEISDKEFDDMMRELQDLEKEHPEYQDENSPTMRVGSDLNKNFTQVTHKYPMLSLGNTYSENEVTDFYDRVKKALNEDFEICCELKYDGTSISLTYENGKLVRAVTRGDGEKGDDVTDNVKTIRTIPLVLHGNNYPEHFEIRGEILMPWEVFEELNREKEAREEPLFANPRNAASGTLKLQNSAIVASRKLDAYLYYLLGEELPCDGHYENLQTAAGWGFKISEHTKKTHSLEEVFEYIRYWDTERKNLPVATDGIVLKVNSMRQQKSLGFTAKSPRDRKSTRLNSSHASKSRMPSSA
;
A
#
# COMPACT_ATOMS: atom_id res chain seq x y z
N MET A 1 13.18 -34.96 -10.32
CA MET A 1 12.42 -33.91 -9.60
C MET A 1 11.23 -34.56 -8.95
N THR A 2 11.13 -34.47 -7.64
CA THR A 2 9.97 -34.97 -6.90
C THR A 2 8.77 -34.04 -7.10
N ILE A 3 7.55 -34.49 -6.75
CA ILE A 3 6.34 -33.64 -6.82
C ILE A 3 6.50 -32.40 -5.93
N LYS A 4 7.03 -32.58 -4.72
CA LYS A 4 7.31 -31.45 -3.82
C LYS A 4 8.27 -30.44 -4.42
N GLU A 5 9.38 -30.89 -5.01
CA GLU A 5 10.34 -30.03 -5.68
C GLU A 5 9.68 -29.27 -6.86
N ARG A 6 8.78 -29.91 -7.60
CA ARG A 6 8.05 -29.24 -8.68
C ARG A 6 7.10 -28.17 -8.19
N ILE A 7 6.35 -28.45 -7.12
CA ILE A 7 5.47 -27.46 -6.47
C ILE A 7 6.29 -26.26 -5.98
N ASP A 8 7.40 -26.49 -5.27
CA ASP A 8 8.25 -25.42 -4.75
C ASP A 8 8.87 -24.58 -5.86
N GLN A 9 9.28 -25.20 -6.98
CA GLN A 9 9.79 -24.51 -8.17
C GLN A 9 8.71 -23.62 -8.81
N LEU A 10 7.51 -24.15 -9.03
CA LEU A 10 6.39 -23.39 -9.61
C LEU A 10 5.99 -22.19 -8.74
N ARG A 11 5.95 -22.37 -7.43
CA ARG A 11 5.67 -21.27 -6.49
C ARG A 11 6.72 -20.17 -6.60
N THR A 12 7.99 -20.53 -6.60
CA THR A 12 9.10 -19.58 -6.72
C THR A 12 9.03 -18.81 -8.04
N ASP A 13 8.86 -19.50 -9.15
CA ASP A 13 8.81 -18.89 -10.48
C ASP A 13 7.57 -17.99 -10.63
N LEU A 14 6.40 -18.44 -10.19
CA LEU A 14 5.17 -17.65 -10.26
C LEU A 14 5.20 -16.39 -9.38
N HIS A 15 5.79 -16.46 -8.18
CA HIS A 15 6.01 -15.25 -7.37
C HIS A 15 6.93 -14.26 -8.08
N ARG A 16 8.04 -14.72 -8.69
CA ARG A 16 8.96 -13.88 -9.45
C ARG A 16 8.27 -13.23 -10.65
N HIS A 17 7.56 -14.01 -11.48
CA HIS A 17 6.86 -13.50 -12.66
C HIS A 17 5.74 -12.53 -12.30
N ASN A 18 4.99 -12.79 -11.20
CA ASN A 18 4.00 -11.86 -10.69
C ASN A 18 4.63 -10.52 -10.28
N TYR A 19 5.76 -10.55 -9.58
CA TYR A 19 6.48 -9.34 -9.18
C TYR A 19 7.01 -8.56 -10.40
N ASN A 20 7.65 -9.25 -11.34
CA ASN A 20 8.17 -8.63 -12.55
C ASN A 20 7.06 -7.95 -13.37
N TYR A 21 5.89 -8.59 -13.47
CA TYR A 21 4.76 -8.05 -14.22
C TYR A 21 4.10 -6.86 -13.51
N TYR A 22 3.66 -7.05 -12.26
CA TYR A 22 2.79 -6.08 -11.56
C TYR A 22 3.54 -4.98 -10.81
N VAL A 23 4.77 -5.21 -10.38
CA VAL A 23 5.56 -4.24 -9.61
C VAL A 23 6.63 -3.58 -10.48
N LEU A 24 7.38 -4.36 -11.25
CA LEU A 24 8.47 -3.84 -12.08
C LEU A 24 8.04 -3.43 -13.50
N ASN A 25 6.85 -3.85 -13.97
CA ASN A 25 6.39 -3.67 -15.36
C ASN A 25 7.38 -4.22 -16.40
N THR A 26 8.07 -5.32 -16.05
CA THR A 26 9.07 -5.99 -16.91
C THR A 26 8.74 -7.48 -17.04
N PRO A 27 7.66 -7.87 -17.76
CA PRO A 27 7.29 -9.26 -17.92
C PRO A 27 8.38 -10.05 -18.65
N GLU A 28 8.72 -11.23 -18.12
CA GLU A 28 9.71 -12.15 -18.72
C GLU A 28 9.05 -13.27 -19.52
N ILE A 29 7.78 -13.55 -19.28
CA ILE A 29 6.99 -14.59 -19.93
C ILE A 29 5.66 -14.02 -20.44
N SER A 30 5.01 -14.71 -21.34
CA SER A 30 3.66 -14.37 -21.84
C SER A 30 2.58 -14.70 -20.79
N ASP A 31 1.43 -14.06 -20.90
CA ASP A 31 0.26 -14.35 -20.06
C ASP A 31 -0.14 -15.83 -20.16
N LYS A 32 -0.05 -16.42 -21.34
CA LYS A 32 -0.35 -17.84 -21.55
C LYS A 32 0.60 -18.75 -20.77
N GLU A 33 1.90 -18.48 -20.80
CA GLU A 33 2.89 -19.27 -20.06
C GLU A 33 2.65 -19.14 -18.55
N PHE A 34 2.31 -17.95 -18.05
CA PHE A 34 1.96 -17.74 -16.67
C PHE A 34 0.71 -18.54 -16.27
N ASP A 35 -0.34 -18.51 -17.10
CA ASP A 35 -1.59 -19.24 -16.86
C ASP A 35 -1.38 -20.76 -16.87
N ASP A 36 -0.55 -21.27 -17.79
CA ASP A 36 -0.21 -22.69 -17.86
C ASP A 36 0.54 -23.16 -16.60
N MET A 37 1.51 -22.38 -16.11
CA MET A 37 2.21 -22.65 -14.86
C MET A 37 1.28 -22.58 -13.64
N MET A 38 0.38 -21.61 -13.60
CA MET A 38 -0.59 -21.46 -12.52
C MET A 38 -1.55 -22.66 -12.46
N ARG A 39 -2.02 -23.12 -13.61
CA ARG A 39 -2.89 -24.30 -13.72
C ARG A 39 -2.17 -25.56 -13.24
N GLU A 40 -0.92 -25.78 -13.70
CA GLU A 40 -0.12 -26.91 -13.25
C GLU A 40 0.02 -26.90 -11.70
N LEU A 41 0.32 -25.76 -11.12
CA LEU A 41 0.42 -25.63 -9.66
C LEU A 41 -0.90 -25.93 -8.94
N GLN A 42 -2.01 -25.40 -9.45
CA GLN A 42 -3.35 -25.66 -8.89
C GLN A 42 -3.69 -27.16 -8.90
N ASP A 43 -3.41 -27.85 -10.01
CA ASP A 43 -3.66 -29.28 -10.14
C ASP A 43 -2.80 -30.08 -9.16
N LEU A 44 -1.51 -29.78 -9.06
CA LEU A 44 -0.60 -30.44 -8.13
C LEU A 44 -0.97 -30.18 -6.65
N GLU A 45 -1.34 -28.98 -6.28
CA GLU A 45 -1.78 -28.67 -4.91
C GLU A 45 -3.10 -29.36 -4.56
N LYS A 46 -4.00 -29.54 -5.54
CA LYS A 46 -5.25 -30.26 -5.35
C LYS A 46 -5.04 -31.76 -5.17
N GLU A 47 -4.11 -32.34 -5.93
CA GLU A 47 -3.75 -33.75 -5.85
C GLU A 47 -2.91 -34.08 -4.60
N HIS A 48 -2.19 -33.08 -4.07
CA HIS A 48 -1.26 -33.19 -2.95
C HIS A 48 -1.56 -32.17 -1.84
N PRO A 49 -2.70 -32.28 -1.15
CA PRO A 49 -3.10 -31.33 -0.10
C PRO A 49 -2.12 -31.27 1.08
N GLU A 50 -1.26 -32.29 1.26
CA GLU A 50 -0.17 -32.29 2.25
C GLU A 50 0.89 -31.21 2.00
N TYR A 51 1.00 -30.66 0.79
CA TYR A 51 1.90 -29.56 0.42
C TYR A 51 1.20 -28.21 0.31
N GLN A 52 -0.02 -28.09 0.82
CA GLN A 52 -0.76 -26.83 0.79
C GLN A 52 0.00 -25.72 1.56
N ASP A 53 0.06 -24.51 0.99
CA ASP A 53 0.69 -23.34 1.57
C ASP A 53 -0.27 -22.14 1.44
N GLU A 54 -0.56 -21.47 2.56
CA GLU A 54 -1.43 -20.29 2.60
C GLU A 54 -0.86 -19.09 1.83
N ASN A 55 0.44 -19.10 1.52
CA ASN A 55 1.11 -18.09 0.73
C ASN A 55 1.42 -18.55 -0.71
N SER A 56 0.83 -19.66 -1.16
CA SER A 56 0.94 -20.08 -2.57
C SER A 56 0.40 -19.00 -3.52
N PRO A 57 0.99 -18.83 -4.71
CA PRO A 57 0.43 -17.96 -5.76
C PRO A 57 -1.04 -18.29 -6.09
N THR A 58 -1.46 -19.53 -5.91
CA THR A 58 -2.86 -19.98 -6.13
C THR A 58 -3.86 -19.31 -5.20
N MET A 59 -3.44 -18.82 -4.04
CA MET A 59 -4.29 -18.09 -3.09
C MET A 59 -4.71 -16.70 -3.60
N ARG A 60 -4.05 -16.17 -4.62
CA ARG A 60 -4.41 -14.89 -5.25
C ARG A 60 -5.68 -14.93 -6.09
N VAL A 61 -6.17 -16.12 -6.42
CA VAL A 61 -7.41 -16.31 -7.20
C VAL A 61 -8.64 -15.89 -6.40
N GLY A 62 -8.55 -15.94 -5.07
CA GLY A 62 -9.66 -15.68 -4.17
C GLY A 62 -10.61 -16.87 -4.02
N SER A 63 -11.63 -16.71 -3.21
CA SER A 63 -12.64 -17.72 -2.88
C SER A 63 -14.02 -17.06 -2.80
N ASP A 64 -15.07 -17.80 -3.12
CA ASP A 64 -16.47 -17.39 -2.95
C ASP A 64 -17.04 -17.76 -1.57
N LEU A 65 -16.20 -18.28 -0.66
CA LEU A 65 -16.58 -18.57 0.71
C LEU A 65 -16.81 -17.28 1.50
N ASN A 66 -18.02 -17.08 1.96
CA ASN A 66 -18.38 -15.95 2.80
C ASN A 66 -17.87 -16.16 4.23
N LYS A 67 -17.04 -15.24 4.70
CA LYS A 67 -16.61 -15.17 6.10
C LYS A 67 -16.86 -13.75 6.63
N ASN A 68 -17.39 -13.65 7.83
CA ASN A 68 -17.40 -12.37 8.55
C ASN A 68 -15.96 -12.01 8.95
N PHE A 69 -15.60 -10.74 8.82
CA PHE A 69 -14.28 -10.27 9.22
C PHE A 69 -14.14 -10.31 10.75
N THR A 70 -13.02 -10.89 11.19
CA THR A 70 -12.64 -10.88 12.60
C THR A 70 -11.98 -9.54 12.94
N GLN A 71 -12.30 -8.97 14.09
CA GLN A 71 -11.65 -7.77 14.60
C GLN A 71 -10.31 -8.11 15.25
N VAL A 72 -9.27 -7.36 14.90
CA VAL A 72 -7.90 -7.53 15.42
C VAL A 72 -7.42 -6.23 16.04
N THR A 73 -6.81 -6.32 17.22
CA THR A 73 -6.14 -5.19 17.86
C THR A 73 -4.76 -4.98 17.25
N HIS A 74 -4.45 -3.75 16.85
CA HIS A 74 -3.14 -3.40 16.31
C HIS A 74 -2.05 -3.49 17.39
N LYS A 75 -0.90 -4.11 17.06
CA LYS A 75 0.29 -4.09 17.94
C LYS A 75 0.81 -2.66 18.11
N TYR A 76 0.78 -1.88 17.05
CA TYR A 76 1.10 -0.45 17.04
C TYR A 76 -0.14 0.33 16.59
N PRO A 77 -0.65 1.28 17.38
CA PRO A 77 -1.83 2.08 17.00
C PRO A 77 -1.65 2.78 15.65
N MET A 78 -2.72 2.86 14.85
CA MET A 78 -2.73 3.54 13.57
C MET A 78 -3.28 4.98 13.74
N LEU A 79 -2.42 5.87 14.20
CA LEU A 79 -2.78 7.25 14.52
C LEU A 79 -3.04 8.09 13.26
N SER A 80 -3.95 9.05 13.38
CA SER A 80 -4.18 10.06 12.35
C SER A 80 -3.02 11.05 12.29
N LEU A 81 -2.74 11.57 11.09
CA LEU A 81 -1.77 12.64 10.91
C LEU A 81 -2.43 14.00 11.22
N GLY A 82 -1.67 14.92 11.80
CA GLY A 82 -2.09 16.31 11.90
C GLY A 82 -2.04 16.98 10.51
N ASN A 83 -3.07 17.73 10.15
CA ASN A 83 -3.14 18.41 8.86
C ASN A 83 -2.53 19.82 8.92
N THR A 84 -2.02 20.26 7.77
CA THR A 84 -1.66 21.64 7.47
C THR A 84 -2.30 22.07 6.15
N TYR A 85 -2.58 23.37 6.00
CA TYR A 85 -3.31 23.92 4.85
C TYR A 85 -2.59 25.11 4.22
N SER A 86 -1.45 25.52 4.76
CA SER A 86 -0.67 26.66 4.27
C SER A 86 0.83 26.42 4.42
N GLU A 87 1.63 27.16 3.64
CA GLU A 87 3.10 27.17 3.76
C GLU A 87 3.55 27.62 5.16
N ASN A 88 2.84 28.57 5.78
CA ASN A 88 3.14 29.02 7.14
C ASN A 88 3.02 27.90 8.16
N GLU A 89 1.96 27.07 8.07
CA GLU A 89 1.77 25.93 8.97
C GLU A 89 2.83 24.84 8.75
N VAL A 90 3.31 24.67 7.53
CA VAL A 90 4.44 23.77 7.23
C VAL A 90 5.73 24.32 7.83
N THR A 91 5.97 25.62 7.72
CA THR A 91 7.09 26.32 8.37
C THR A 91 7.04 26.16 9.87
N ASP A 92 5.88 26.38 10.48
CA ASP A 92 5.68 26.20 11.93
C ASP A 92 5.95 24.75 12.37
N PHE A 93 5.57 23.77 11.56
CA PHE A 93 5.91 22.36 11.83
C PHE A 93 7.42 22.14 11.79
N TYR A 94 8.09 22.62 10.74
CA TYR A 94 9.54 22.48 10.57
C TYR A 94 10.32 23.14 11.72
N ASP A 95 9.93 24.34 12.11
CA ASP A 95 10.56 25.11 13.22
C ASP A 95 10.35 24.44 14.58
N ARG A 96 9.16 23.88 14.83
CA ARG A 96 8.89 23.10 16.05
C ARG A 96 9.78 21.84 16.11
N VAL A 97 9.95 21.13 15.01
CA VAL A 97 10.84 19.96 14.94
C VAL A 97 12.27 20.38 15.20
N LYS A 98 12.75 21.43 14.52
CA LYS A 98 14.09 21.98 14.69
C LYS A 98 14.38 22.37 16.13
N LYS A 99 13.44 23.07 16.76
CA LYS A 99 13.56 23.49 18.18
C LYS A 99 13.54 22.31 19.14
N ALA A 100 12.71 21.30 18.88
CA ALA A 100 12.57 20.14 19.76
C ALA A 100 13.77 19.20 19.68
N LEU A 101 14.35 19.02 18.49
CA LEU A 101 15.53 18.15 18.27
C LEU A 101 16.84 18.82 18.66
N ASN A 102 16.99 20.11 18.37
CA ASN A 102 18.22 20.90 18.56
C ASN A 102 19.45 20.21 17.91
N GLU A 103 19.24 19.52 16.80
CA GLU A 103 20.24 18.85 15.97
C GLU A 103 19.77 18.88 14.52
N ASP A 104 20.65 18.54 13.57
CA ASP A 104 20.29 18.44 12.15
C ASP A 104 19.32 17.30 11.92
N PHE A 105 18.38 17.49 10.99
CA PHE A 105 17.40 16.49 10.60
C PHE A 105 17.04 16.60 9.12
N GLU A 106 16.55 15.51 8.60
CA GLU A 106 16.04 15.39 7.23
C GLU A 106 14.52 15.16 7.25
N ILE A 107 13.82 15.63 6.23
CA ILE A 107 12.41 15.36 6.01
C ILE A 107 12.26 14.42 4.82
N CYS A 108 11.55 13.32 5.01
CA CYS A 108 11.07 12.46 3.95
C CYS A 108 9.70 12.98 3.48
N CYS A 109 9.63 13.40 2.21
CA CYS A 109 8.41 13.87 1.56
C CYS A 109 7.80 12.74 0.75
N GLU A 110 6.50 12.50 0.93
CA GLU A 110 5.77 11.43 0.30
C GLU A 110 4.44 11.92 -0.27
N LEU A 111 3.95 11.27 -1.32
CA LEU A 111 2.58 11.46 -1.78
C LEU A 111 1.60 10.92 -0.75
N LYS A 112 0.53 11.67 -0.47
CA LYS A 112 -0.59 11.20 0.35
C LYS A 112 -1.61 10.52 -0.54
N TYR A 113 -1.50 9.21 -0.65
CA TYR A 113 -2.42 8.40 -1.42
C TYR A 113 -3.82 8.42 -0.80
N ASP A 114 -4.85 8.52 -1.64
CA ASP A 114 -6.24 8.59 -1.23
C ASP A 114 -6.95 7.24 -1.48
N GLY A 115 -6.83 6.36 -0.50
CA GLY A 115 -7.37 5.01 -0.53
C GLY A 115 -7.87 4.56 0.84
N THR A 116 -7.55 3.33 1.20
CA THR A 116 -7.84 2.75 2.50
C THR A 116 -6.58 2.20 3.15
N SER A 117 -6.29 2.67 4.36
CA SER A 117 -5.06 2.30 5.07
C SER A 117 -5.09 0.84 5.50
N ILE A 118 -3.95 0.18 5.39
CA ILE A 118 -3.73 -1.22 5.72
C ILE A 118 -2.46 -1.40 6.55
N SER A 119 -2.47 -2.36 7.48
CA SER A 119 -1.29 -2.88 8.16
C SER A 119 -1.08 -4.32 7.76
N LEU A 120 0.10 -4.64 7.22
CA LEU A 120 0.51 -5.97 6.81
C LEU A 120 1.54 -6.51 7.81
N THR A 121 1.30 -7.71 8.32
CA THR A 121 2.25 -8.41 9.20
C THR A 121 2.94 -9.52 8.43
N TYR A 122 4.28 -9.52 8.51
CA TYR A 122 5.13 -10.56 7.94
C TYR A 122 5.90 -11.28 9.03
N GLU A 123 5.98 -12.61 8.88
CA GLU A 123 6.78 -13.50 9.72
C GLU A 123 7.61 -14.42 8.83
N ASN A 124 8.91 -14.49 9.07
CA ASN A 124 9.84 -15.29 8.27
C ASN A 124 9.67 -15.08 6.75
N GLY A 125 9.46 -13.83 6.34
CA GLY A 125 9.30 -13.44 4.94
C GLY A 125 7.95 -13.80 4.29
N LYS A 126 6.95 -14.22 5.07
CA LYS A 126 5.61 -14.57 4.57
C LYS A 126 4.54 -13.64 5.14
N LEU A 127 3.58 -13.25 4.30
CA LEU A 127 2.41 -12.52 4.76
C LEU A 127 1.55 -13.42 5.64
N VAL A 128 1.37 -13.01 6.91
CA VAL A 128 0.54 -13.76 7.87
C VAL A 128 -0.77 -13.06 8.19
N ARG A 129 -0.82 -11.74 8.06
CA ARG A 129 -2.03 -10.97 8.39
C ARG A 129 -2.08 -9.62 7.69
N ALA A 130 -3.30 -9.21 7.32
CA ALA A 130 -3.61 -7.87 6.82
C ALA A 130 -4.83 -7.32 7.55
N VAL A 131 -4.71 -6.14 8.17
CA VAL A 131 -5.74 -5.53 9.02
C VAL A 131 -6.00 -4.11 8.57
N THR A 132 -7.27 -3.76 8.36
CA THR A 132 -7.69 -2.39 8.07
C THR A 132 -7.39 -1.49 9.27
N ARG A 133 -7.30 -0.17 9.03
CA ARG A 133 -7.08 0.78 10.12
C ARG A 133 -8.18 0.72 11.20
N GLY A 134 -9.45 0.57 10.79
CA GLY A 134 -10.58 0.64 11.71
C GLY A 134 -10.62 1.99 12.44
N ASP A 135 -10.78 1.94 13.77
CA ASP A 135 -10.73 3.11 14.65
C ASP A 135 -9.29 3.56 15.02
N GLY A 136 -8.29 2.82 14.57
CA GLY A 136 -6.87 3.03 14.87
C GLY A 136 -6.32 2.12 15.98
N GLU A 137 -7.16 1.55 16.80
CA GLU A 137 -6.82 0.55 17.83
C GLU A 137 -7.17 -0.86 17.35
N LYS A 138 -8.32 -1.01 16.69
CA LYS A 138 -8.82 -2.28 16.12
C LYS A 138 -9.25 -2.08 14.68
N GLY A 139 -9.02 -3.11 13.87
CA GLY A 139 -9.46 -3.15 12.49
C GLY A 139 -9.94 -4.53 12.09
N ASP A 140 -10.48 -4.64 10.87
CA ASP A 140 -10.97 -5.89 10.31
C ASP A 140 -9.80 -6.67 9.70
N ASP A 141 -9.73 -7.97 10.00
CA ASP A 141 -8.83 -8.90 9.32
C ASP A 141 -9.33 -9.16 7.90
N VAL A 142 -8.62 -8.63 6.92
CA VAL A 142 -8.94 -8.74 5.49
C VAL A 142 -7.86 -9.52 4.72
N THR A 143 -7.16 -10.40 5.40
CA THR A 143 -6.00 -11.13 4.85
C THR A 143 -6.34 -11.85 3.56
N ASP A 144 -7.46 -12.58 3.49
CA ASP A 144 -7.87 -13.32 2.29
C ASP A 144 -8.11 -12.38 1.10
N ASN A 145 -8.70 -11.21 1.33
CA ASN A 145 -8.91 -10.19 0.30
C ASN A 145 -7.60 -9.55 -0.15
N VAL A 146 -6.71 -9.24 0.79
CA VAL A 146 -5.40 -8.65 0.50
C VAL A 146 -4.51 -9.61 -0.29
N LYS A 147 -4.58 -10.91 -0.06
CA LYS A 147 -3.85 -11.92 -0.84
C LYS A 147 -4.17 -11.88 -2.34
N THR A 148 -5.32 -11.36 -2.74
CA THR A 148 -5.70 -11.17 -4.15
C THR A 148 -5.04 -9.96 -4.80
N ILE A 149 -4.47 -9.03 -4.03
CA ILE A 149 -3.82 -7.82 -4.54
C ILE A 149 -2.43 -8.18 -5.07
N ARG A 150 -2.25 -8.10 -6.39
CA ARG A 150 -1.07 -8.58 -7.10
C ARG A 150 0.23 -7.86 -6.72
N THR A 151 0.15 -6.61 -6.30
CA THR A 151 1.31 -5.78 -5.93
C THR A 151 1.76 -5.96 -4.47
N ILE A 152 1.04 -6.76 -3.67
CA ILE A 152 1.44 -7.13 -2.32
C ILE A 152 2.11 -8.50 -2.37
N PRO A 153 3.40 -8.65 -1.95
CA PRO A 153 4.08 -9.94 -1.96
C PRO A 153 3.50 -10.86 -0.88
N LEU A 154 3.19 -12.11 -1.25
CA LEU A 154 2.82 -13.16 -0.29
C LEU A 154 4.07 -13.77 0.36
N VAL A 155 5.17 -13.81 -0.38
CA VAL A 155 6.49 -14.24 0.05
C VAL A 155 7.51 -13.18 -0.37
N LEU A 156 8.36 -12.76 0.55
CA LEU A 156 9.38 -11.75 0.30
C LEU A 156 10.56 -12.31 -0.49
N HIS A 157 11.26 -11.43 -1.17
CA HIS A 157 12.49 -11.74 -1.89
C HIS A 157 13.71 -11.66 -0.94
N GLY A 158 14.71 -12.49 -1.20
CA GLY A 158 15.93 -12.50 -0.41
C GLY A 158 15.74 -13.12 0.97
N ASN A 159 16.61 -12.75 1.90
CA ASN A 159 16.65 -13.28 3.27
C ASN A 159 17.14 -12.25 4.31
N ASN A 160 17.26 -10.98 3.92
CA ASN A 160 17.78 -9.90 4.77
C ASN A 160 16.68 -9.03 5.40
N TYR A 161 15.51 -9.61 5.60
CA TYR A 161 14.39 -8.98 6.28
C TYR A 161 14.34 -9.41 7.76
N PRO A 162 13.76 -8.61 8.66
CA PRO A 162 13.50 -9.02 10.04
C PRO A 162 12.57 -10.24 10.10
N GLU A 163 12.77 -11.10 11.11
CA GLU A 163 11.92 -12.28 11.31
C GLU A 163 10.45 -11.91 11.48
N HIS A 164 10.18 -10.81 12.18
CA HIS A 164 8.84 -10.29 12.42
C HIS A 164 8.80 -8.77 12.24
N PHE A 165 7.91 -8.27 11.39
CA PHE A 165 7.67 -6.84 11.20
C PHE A 165 6.27 -6.55 10.66
N GLU A 166 5.86 -5.30 10.78
CA GLU A 166 4.69 -4.74 10.09
C GLU A 166 5.12 -3.72 9.04
N ILE A 167 4.38 -3.65 7.95
CA ILE A 167 4.50 -2.58 6.97
C ILE A 167 3.13 -2.02 6.67
N ARG A 168 3.01 -0.70 6.68
CA ARG A 168 1.76 0.01 6.42
C ARG A 168 1.75 0.65 5.05
N GLY A 169 0.57 0.74 4.49
CA GLY A 169 0.36 1.33 3.20
C GLY A 169 -1.09 1.74 2.96
N GLU A 170 -1.35 2.09 1.72
CA GLU A 170 -2.66 2.45 1.22
C GLU A 170 -3.08 1.49 0.12
N ILE A 171 -4.25 0.89 0.27
CA ILE A 171 -4.89 0.12 -0.79
C ILE A 171 -5.71 1.08 -1.63
N LEU A 172 -5.55 0.98 -2.94
CA LEU A 172 -6.02 1.94 -3.93
C LEU A 172 -6.77 1.24 -5.06
N MET A 173 -7.68 1.95 -5.67
CA MET A 173 -8.24 1.59 -6.97
C MET A 173 -7.68 2.57 -8.02
N PRO A 174 -6.90 2.10 -9.02
CA PRO A 174 -6.43 2.95 -10.11
C PRO A 174 -7.60 3.65 -10.83
N TRP A 175 -7.39 4.86 -11.36
CA TRP A 175 -8.42 5.61 -12.07
C TRP A 175 -9.04 4.84 -13.22
N GLU A 176 -8.23 4.15 -14.01
CA GLU A 176 -8.69 3.34 -15.14
C GLU A 176 -9.68 2.24 -14.70
N VAL A 177 -9.33 1.52 -13.61
CA VAL A 177 -10.17 0.46 -13.04
C VAL A 177 -11.47 1.04 -12.46
N PHE A 178 -11.38 2.18 -11.78
CA PHE A 178 -12.54 2.89 -11.23
C PHE A 178 -13.52 3.33 -12.32
N GLU A 179 -13.01 3.89 -13.42
CA GLU A 179 -13.82 4.30 -14.56
C GLU A 179 -14.48 3.12 -15.27
N GLU A 180 -13.76 2.01 -15.45
CA GLU A 180 -14.28 0.78 -16.02
C GLU A 180 -15.43 0.22 -15.17
N LEU A 181 -15.19 0.11 -13.85
CA LEU A 181 -16.19 -0.40 -12.90
C LEU A 181 -17.46 0.46 -12.86
N ASN A 182 -17.32 1.78 -12.90
CA ASN A 182 -18.48 2.68 -12.95
C ASN A 182 -19.24 2.58 -14.29
N ARG A 183 -18.56 2.40 -15.42
CA ARG A 183 -19.24 2.13 -16.71
C ARG A 183 -20.06 0.83 -16.66
N GLU A 184 -19.52 -0.23 -16.05
CA GLU A 184 -20.26 -1.48 -15.87
C GLU A 184 -21.49 -1.31 -14.97
N LYS A 185 -21.36 -0.52 -13.89
CA LYS A 185 -22.48 -0.20 -12.99
C LYS A 185 -23.56 0.60 -13.69
N GLU A 186 -23.17 1.60 -14.47
CA GLU A 186 -24.10 2.41 -15.27
C GLU A 186 -24.89 1.54 -16.27
N ALA A 187 -24.20 0.62 -16.96
CA ALA A 187 -24.85 -0.32 -17.87
C ALA A 187 -25.85 -1.27 -17.21
N ARG A 188 -25.71 -1.50 -15.90
CA ARG A 188 -26.62 -2.32 -15.07
C ARG A 188 -27.62 -1.50 -14.28
N GLU A 189 -27.67 -0.18 -14.49
CA GLU A 189 -28.51 0.76 -13.72
C GLU A 189 -28.25 0.69 -12.19
N GLU A 190 -27.00 0.37 -11.79
CA GLU A 190 -26.58 0.34 -10.40
C GLU A 190 -26.00 1.68 -9.94
N PRO A 191 -26.10 2.02 -8.63
CA PRO A 191 -25.47 3.22 -8.09
C PRO A 191 -23.96 3.23 -8.33
N LEU A 192 -23.43 4.36 -8.84
CA LEU A 192 -22.03 4.55 -9.11
C LEU A 192 -21.24 4.78 -7.82
N PHE A 193 -19.95 4.38 -7.83
CA PHE A 193 -19.03 4.80 -6.79
C PHE A 193 -18.70 6.29 -6.90
N ALA A 194 -18.70 7.00 -5.78
CA ALA A 194 -18.45 8.43 -5.75
C ALA A 194 -16.99 8.81 -6.08
N ASN A 195 -16.05 7.98 -5.69
CA ASN A 195 -14.61 8.20 -5.90
C ASN A 195 -13.82 6.88 -5.75
N PRO A 196 -12.54 6.84 -6.21
CA PRO A 196 -11.71 5.65 -6.11
C PRO A 196 -11.48 5.15 -4.68
N ARG A 197 -11.40 6.05 -3.69
CA ARG A 197 -11.25 5.69 -2.28
C ARG A 197 -12.43 4.87 -1.77
N ASN A 198 -13.66 5.33 -2.03
CA ASN A 198 -14.87 4.61 -1.62
C ASN A 198 -14.99 3.27 -2.35
N ALA A 199 -14.62 3.22 -3.63
CA ALA A 199 -14.61 2.00 -4.41
C ALA A 199 -13.56 0.99 -3.88
N ALA A 200 -12.36 1.43 -3.52
CA ALA A 200 -11.33 0.59 -2.92
C ALA A 200 -11.74 0.07 -1.54
N SER A 201 -12.21 0.95 -0.66
CA SER A 201 -12.66 0.60 0.69
C SER A 201 -13.83 -0.38 0.67
N GLY A 202 -14.84 -0.13 -0.15
CA GLY A 202 -15.99 -1.02 -0.32
C GLY A 202 -15.58 -2.38 -0.88
N THR A 203 -14.68 -2.41 -1.86
CA THR A 203 -14.16 -3.65 -2.45
C THR A 203 -13.39 -4.47 -1.43
N LEU A 204 -12.49 -3.84 -0.67
CA LEU A 204 -11.66 -4.54 0.32
C LEU A 204 -12.49 -5.24 1.41
N LYS A 205 -13.69 -4.74 1.67
CA LYS A 205 -14.63 -5.30 2.67
C LYS A 205 -15.68 -6.25 2.10
N LEU A 206 -15.58 -6.64 0.85
CA LEU A 206 -16.43 -7.68 0.29
C LEU A 206 -16.10 -9.04 0.92
N GLN A 207 -17.12 -9.83 1.20
CA GLN A 207 -16.94 -11.17 1.77
C GLN A 207 -16.47 -12.19 0.73
N ASN A 208 -16.72 -11.93 -0.55
CA ASN A 208 -16.30 -12.77 -1.65
C ASN A 208 -14.97 -12.28 -2.21
N SER A 209 -13.86 -12.93 -1.85
CA SER A 209 -12.52 -12.55 -2.28
C SER A 209 -12.25 -12.78 -3.79
N ALA A 210 -13.02 -13.63 -4.46
CA ALA A 210 -12.94 -13.77 -5.92
C ALA A 210 -13.44 -12.49 -6.63
N ILE A 211 -14.47 -11.82 -6.10
CA ILE A 211 -14.91 -10.52 -6.61
C ILE A 211 -13.83 -9.45 -6.33
N VAL A 212 -13.21 -9.48 -5.15
CA VAL A 212 -12.08 -8.57 -4.84
C VAL A 212 -10.96 -8.74 -5.85
N ALA A 213 -10.58 -9.98 -6.16
CA ALA A 213 -9.55 -10.29 -7.16
C ALA A 213 -9.87 -9.69 -8.53
N SER A 214 -11.13 -9.75 -8.97
CA SER A 214 -11.58 -9.20 -10.27
C SER A 214 -11.50 -7.68 -10.37
N ARG A 215 -11.49 -6.97 -9.23
CA ARG A 215 -11.49 -5.50 -9.17
C ARG A 215 -10.10 -4.87 -9.17
N LYS A 216 -9.03 -5.64 -9.35
CA LYS A 216 -7.66 -5.19 -9.61
C LYS A 216 -7.19 -4.05 -8.71
N LEU A 217 -7.35 -4.20 -7.39
CA LEU A 217 -6.81 -3.25 -6.42
C LEU A 217 -5.29 -3.18 -6.49
N ASP A 218 -4.74 -2.02 -6.14
CA ASP A 218 -3.31 -1.76 -6.03
C ASP A 218 -2.95 -1.33 -4.61
N ALA A 219 -1.68 -1.31 -4.27
CA ALA A 219 -1.20 -0.87 -2.96
C ALA A 219 0.17 -0.18 -3.07
N TYR A 220 0.34 0.91 -2.30
CA TYR A 220 1.64 1.52 -2.04
C TYR A 220 1.95 1.44 -0.56
N LEU A 221 3.12 0.89 -0.21
CA LEU A 221 3.58 0.76 1.18
C LEU A 221 4.47 1.97 1.52
N TYR A 222 4.27 2.53 2.72
CA TYR A 222 4.90 3.80 3.07
C TYR A 222 5.44 3.88 4.51
N TYR A 223 5.35 2.82 5.31
CA TYR A 223 5.87 2.87 6.68
C TYR A 223 6.20 1.49 7.24
N LEU A 224 7.50 1.26 7.52
CA LEU A 224 8.00 0.03 8.11
C LEU A 224 8.04 0.15 9.63
N LEU A 225 7.56 -0.88 10.33
CA LEU A 225 7.44 -0.98 11.79
C LEU A 225 8.01 -2.30 12.27
N GLY A 226 8.79 -2.26 13.32
CA GLY A 226 9.35 -3.46 13.94
C GLY A 226 10.27 -3.10 15.10
N GLU A 227 10.68 -4.10 15.87
CA GLU A 227 11.64 -3.94 16.95
C GLU A 227 13.05 -3.78 16.38
N GLU A 228 13.34 -4.49 15.29
CA GLU A 228 14.59 -4.43 14.54
C GLU A 228 14.30 -3.91 13.12
N LEU A 229 14.67 -2.66 12.85
CA LEU A 229 14.61 -2.09 11.52
C LEU A 229 15.96 -2.17 10.83
N PRO A 230 16.01 -2.25 9.47
CA PRO A 230 17.28 -2.33 8.73
C PRO A 230 18.23 -1.17 9.02
N CYS A 231 17.72 0.03 9.21
CA CYS A 231 18.49 1.23 9.52
C CYS A 231 17.65 2.29 10.23
N ASP A 232 18.30 3.38 10.66
CA ASP A 232 17.61 4.51 11.30
C ASP A 232 16.80 5.36 10.34
N GLY A 233 17.16 5.42 9.06
CA GLY A 233 16.49 6.26 8.07
C GLY A 233 15.17 5.66 7.58
N HIS A 234 14.07 6.40 7.70
CA HIS A 234 12.76 6.00 7.15
C HIS A 234 12.80 5.79 5.62
N TYR A 235 13.39 6.74 4.89
CA TYR A 235 13.57 6.64 3.44
C TYR A 235 14.38 5.39 3.07
N GLU A 236 15.49 5.16 3.76
CA GLU A 236 16.39 4.02 3.54
C GLU A 236 15.70 2.69 3.88
N ASN A 237 14.86 2.65 4.92
CA ASN A 237 14.03 1.50 5.26
C ASN A 237 13.02 1.17 4.15
N LEU A 238 12.41 2.18 3.53
CA LEU A 238 11.51 1.98 2.40
C LEU A 238 12.25 1.46 1.16
N GLN A 239 13.45 1.97 0.87
CA GLN A 239 14.29 1.46 -0.23
C GLN A 239 14.68 -0.01 0.00
N THR A 240 15.02 -0.37 1.22
CA THR A 240 15.30 -1.76 1.61
C THR A 240 14.04 -2.63 1.43
N ALA A 241 12.87 -2.16 1.87
CA ALA A 241 11.60 -2.87 1.69
C ALA A 241 11.23 -3.07 0.21
N ALA A 242 11.55 -2.10 -0.67
CA ALA A 242 11.40 -2.27 -2.11
C ALA A 242 12.20 -3.47 -2.63
N GLY A 243 13.42 -3.69 -2.11
CA GLY A 243 14.25 -4.86 -2.42
C GLY A 243 13.64 -6.20 -1.96
N TRP A 244 12.73 -6.19 -0.98
CA TRP A 244 11.99 -7.38 -0.55
C TRP A 244 10.76 -7.69 -1.40
N GLY A 245 10.43 -6.84 -2.37
CA GLY A 245 9.30 -7.02 -3.28
C GLY A 245 8.10 -6.13 -3.02
N PHE A 246 8.18 -5.22 -2.06
CA PHE A 246 7.10 -4.24 -1.83
C PHE A 246 7.08 -3.15 -2.90
N LYS A 247 5.88 -2.73 -3.27
CA LYS A 247 5.69 -1.55 -4.13
C LYS A 247 5.78 -0.29 -3.28
N ILE A 248 6.91 0.39 -3.41
CA ILE A 248 7.22 1.67 -2.76
C ILE A 248 7.12 2.77 -3.81
N SER A 249 6.61 3.94 -3.45
CA SER A 249 6.52 5.07 -4.37
C SER A 249 7.90 5.55 -4.80
N GLU A 250 8.13 5.63 -6.10
CA GLU A 250 9.34 6.23 -6.69
C GLU A 250 9.40 7.76 -6.50
N HIS A 251 8.28 8.37 -6.10
CA HIS A 251 8.16 9.80 -5.88
C HIS A 251 8.52 10.24 -4.46
N THR A 252 8.85 9.31 -3.59
CA THR A 252 9.35 9.59 -2.24
C THR A 252 10.70 10.28 -2.33
N LYS A 253 10.85 11.43 -1.66
CA LYS A 253 12.07 12.25 -1.68
C LYS A 253 12.53 12.59 -0.28
N LYS A 254 13.83 12.40 -0.02
CA LYS A 254 14.50 12.89 1.18
C LYS A 254 14.98 14.32 0.94
N THR A 255 14.74 15.24 1.87
CA THR A 255 15.05 16.66 1.78
C THR A 255 15.87 17.11 2.98
N HIS A 256 16.73 18.10 2.78
CA HIS A 256 17.66 18.64 3.78
C HIS A 256 17.33 20.07 4.22
N SER A 257 16.34 20.69 3.59
CA SER A 257 15.94 22.06 3.89
C SER A 257 14.43 22.27 3.72
N LEU A 258 13.93 23.32 4.35
CA LEU A 258 12.52 23.73 4.20
C LEU A 258 12.21 24.14 2.75
N GLU A 259 13.16 24.74 2.04
CA GLU A 259 12.99 25.14 0.64
C GLU A 259 12.78 23.90 -0.26
N GLU A 260 13.56 22.84 -0.09
CA GLU A 260 13.38 21.60 -0.83
C GLU A 260 12.01 20.94 -0.52
N VAL A 261 11.49 21.07 0.71
CA VAL A 261 10.14 20.62 1.08
C VAL A 261 9.09 21.40 0.28
N PHE A 262 9.22 22.73 0.19
CA PHE A 262 8.29 23.54 -0.60
C PHE A 262 8.37 23.28 -2.10
N GLU A 263 9.55 23.05 -2.65
CA GLU A 263 9.73 22.64 -4.05
C GLU A 263 8.95 21.34 -4.34
N TYR A 264 9.04 20.34 -3.46
CA TYR A 264 8.31 19.09 -3.57
C TYR A 264 6.79 19.32 -3.52
N ILE A 265 6.30 20.11 -2.58
CA ILE A 265 4.87 20.44 -2.43
C ILE A 265 4.34 21.14 -3.69
N ARG A 266 5.04 22.17 -4.19
CA ARG A 266 4.63 22.94 -5.38
C ARG A 266 4.62 22.08 -6.65
N TYR A 267 5.62 21.21 -6.80
CA TYR A 267 5.68 20.29 -7.92
C TYR A 267 4.46 19.37 -7.96
N TRP A 268 4.14 18.72 -6.84
CA TRP A 268 3.03 17.77 -6.76
C TRP A 268 1.65 18.43 -6.69
N ASP A 269 1.56 19.69 -6.30
CA ASP A 269 0.29 20.44 -6.42
C ASP A 269 -0.20 20.49 -7.88
N THR A 270 0.73 20.52 -8.83
CA THR A 270 0.46 20.52 -10.27
C THR A 270 0.42 19.09 -10.85
N GLU A 271 1.44 18.28 -10.58
CA GLU A 271 1.68 17.02 -11.30
C GLU A 271 0.82 15.85 -10.80
N ARG A 272 0.26 15.90 -9.60
CA ARG A 272 -0.56 14.81 -9.04
C ARG A 272 -1.73 14.37 -9.91
N LYS A 273 -2.28 15.27 -10.74
CA LYS A 273 -3.38 14.97 -11.67
C LYS A 273 -2.99 13.98 -12.77
N ASN A 274 -1.68 13.81 -13.02
CA ASN A 274 -1.15 12.91 -14.03
C ASN A 274 -0.87 11.49 -13.45
N LEU A 275 -1.08 11.30 -12.14
CA LEU A 275 -0.87 10.01 -11.49
C LEU A 275 -1.98 9.02 -11.83
N PRO A 276 -1.67 7.73 -11.94
CA PRO A 276 -2.65 6.68 -12.21
C PRO A 276 -3.59 6.40 -11.03
N VAL A 277 -3.30 6.96 -9.85
CA VAL A 277 -4.04 6.78 -8.60
C VAL A 277 -4.36 8.12 -7.96
N ALA A 278 -5.41 8.15 -7.13
CA ALA A 278 -5.81 9.34 -6.42
C ALA A 278 -4.85 9.70 -5.28
N THR A 279 -4.54 10.99 -5.16
CA THR A 279 -3.79 11.58 -4.04
C THR A 279 -4.48 12.84 -3.56
N ASP A 280 -4.46 13.12 -2.26
CA ASP A 280 -5.11 14.28 -1.67
C ASP A 280 -4.15 15.24 -0.94
N GLY A 281 -2.85 14.98 -1.01
CA GLY A 281 -1.85 15.81 -0.36
C GLY A 281 -0.45 15.23 -0.38
N ILE A 282 0.36 15.75 0.52
CA ILE A 282 1.74 15.36 0.79
C ILE A 282 1.84 14.95 2.26
N VAL A 283 2.66 13.98 2.56
CA VAL A 283 3.05 13.61 3.92
C VAL A 283 4.51 13.97 4.14
N LEU A 284 4.78 14.67 5.22
CA LEU A 284 6.12 15.04 5.67
C LEU A 284 6.45 14.23 6.92
N LYS A 285 7.57 13.54 6.93
CA LYS A 285 8.05 12.75 8.07
C LYS A 285 9.51 13.08 8.36
N VAL A 286 9.87 13.23 9.62
CA VAL A 286 11.28 13.26 10.01
C VAL A 286 11.93 11.95 9.61
N ASN A 287 13.07 11.97 8.92
CA ASN A 287 13.63 10.76 8.32
C ASN A 287 14.23 9.79 9.36
N SER A 288 14.91 10.29 10.38
CA SER A 288 15.50 9.43 11.43
C SER A 288 14.43 8.83 12.34
N MET A 289 14.39 7.50 12.44
CA MET A 289 13.47 6.78 13.34
C MET A 289 13.77 7.08 14.81
N ARG A 290 15.05 7.27 15.16
CA ARG A 290 15.48 7.72 16.48
C ARG A 290 14.90 9.10 16.80
N GLN A 291 14.97 10.04 15.88
CA GLN A 291 14.41 11.38 16.05
C GLN A 291 12.88 11.35 16.11
N GLN A 292 12.20 10.54 15.29
CA GLN A 292 10.76 10.33 15.38
C GLN A 292 10.35 9.88 16.79
N LYS A 293 11.07 8.90 17.35
CA LYS A 293 10.83 8.39 18.70
C LYS A 293 11.05 9.46 19.77
N SER A 294 12.10 10.27 19.63
CA SER A 294 12.41 11.39 20.53
C SER A 294 11.33 12.48 20.51
N LEU A 295 10.77 12.81 19.35
CA LEU A 295 9.68 13.78 19.20
C LEU A 295 8.37 13.31 19.83
N GLY A 296 8.10 11.99 19.79
CA GLY A 296 6.95 11.37 20.43
C GLY A 296 5.60 11.74 19.81
N PHE A 297 4.55 11.63 20.63
CA PHE A 297 3.17 11.78 20.20
C PHE A 297 2.46 12.87 20.99
N THR A 298 1.44 13.48 20.37
CA THR A 298 0.35 14.17 21.09
C THR A 298 -0.76 13.16 21.38
N ALA A 299 -1.76 13.54 22.16
CA ALA A 299 -2.93 12.68 22.41
C ALA A 299 -3.69 12.23 21.15
N LYS A 300 -3.50 12.92 20.01
CA LYS A 300 -4.24 12.67 18.76
C LYS A 300 -3.36 12.37 17.54
N SER A 301 -2.08 12.74 17.54
CA SER A 301 -1.21 12.59 16.36
C SER A 301 0.26 12.54 16.73
N PRO A 302 1.09 11.89 15.92
CA PRO A 302 2.55 11.96 16.05
C PRO A 302 3.08 13.37 15.82
N ARG A 303 4.15 13.75 16.52
CA ARG A 303 4.79 15.07 16.40
C ARG A 303 5.80 15.14 15.27
N ASP A 304 6.29 14.00 14.84
CA ASP A 304 7.33 13.80 13.82
C ASP A 304 6.82 13.90 12.38
N ARG A 305 5.49 13.98 12.20
CA ARG A 305 4.89 13.95 10.84
C ARG A 305 3.66 14.83 10.71
N LYS A 306 3.45 15.32 9.50
CA LYS A 306 2.31 16.14 9.10
C LYS A 306 1.82 15.73 7.71
N SER A 307 0.53 15.92 7.47
CA SER A 307 -0.02 15.93 6.11
C SER A 307 -0.39 17.35 5.69
N THR A 308 -0.06 17.73 4.47
CA THR A 308 -0.53 18.97 3.86
C THR A 308 -1.50 18.64 2.73
N ARG A 309 -2.65 19.29 2.71
CA ARG A 309 -3.62 19.12 1.63
C ARG A 309 -3.22 20.00 0.45
N LEU A 310 -3.23 19.43 -0.74
CA LEU A 310 -3.07 20.16 -1.99
C LEU A 310 -4.43 20.73 -2.38
N ASN A 311 -4.46 21.95 -2.95
CA ASN A 311 -5.67 22.64 -3.30
C ASN A 311 -6.52 21.84 -4.30
N SER A 312 -7.72 21.43 -3.88
CA SER A 312 -8.67 20.68 -4.72
C SER A 312 -9.52 21.57 -5.66
N SER A 313 -9.29 22.89 -5.69
CA SER A 313 -10.16 23.84 -6.37
C SER A 313 -10.18 23.77 -7.91
N HIS A 314 -9.41 22.88 -8.55
CA HIS A 314 -9.39 22.69 -10.00
C HIS A 314 -9.91 21.35 -10.52
N ALA A 315 -10.28 20.41 -9.66
CA ALA A 315 -10.72 19.07 -10.09
C ALA A 315 -12.23 18.93 -10.38
N SER A 316 -13.05 19.95 -10.09
CA SER A 316 -14.51 19.88 -10.23
C SER A 316 -15.11 20.68 -11.39
N LYS A 317 -14.29 21.21 -12.31
CA LYS A 317 -14.78 22.03 -13.44
C LYS A 317 -14.43 21.50 -14.83
N SER A 318 -14.52 20.21 -15.04
CA SER A 318 -14.40 19.70 -16.42
C SER A 318 -15.11 18.37 -16.55
N ARG A 319 -16.38 18.43 -16.79
CA ARG A 319 -17.24 17.56 -17.62
C ARG A 319 -18.70 17.80 -17.29
N MET A 320 -19.23 18.92 -17.80
CA MET A 320 -20.60 18.89 -18.24
C MET A 320 -20.62 18.42 -19.69
N PRO A 321 -21.45 17.43 -20.08
CA PRO A 321 -21.69 17.18 -21.49
C PRO A 321 -22.43 18.38 -22.04
N SER A 322 -21.92 18.96 -23.13
CA SER A 322 -22.65 19.91 -23.92
C SER A 322 -23.86 19.19 -24.55
N SER A 323 -25.04 19.49 -24.06
CA SER A 323 -26.27 19.21 -24.76
C SER A 323 -26.39 20.12 -25.99
N ALA A 324 -26.41 19.55 -27.18
CA ALA A 324 -27.11 20.02 -28.35
C ALA A 324 -27.47 18.81 -29.20
#